data_ba5968cdcc1baec986f1fdeac958a8d9
#
_entry.id   ba5968cdcc1baec986f1fdeac958a8d9
#
_cell.length_a   1.000
_cell.length_b   1.000
_cell.length_c   1.000
_cell.angle_alpha   90.00
_cell.angle_beta   90.00
_cell.angle_gamma   90.00
#
_symmetry.space_group_name_H-M   'P 1'
#
loop_
_entity.id
_entity.type
_entity.pdbx_description
1 polymer ?
#
loop_
_entity_poly.entity_id
_entity_poly.type
_entity_poly.pdbx_seq_one_letter_code
_entity_poly.pdbx_strand_id
1 'polypeptide(L)'
;MLTPQEAESHVFPKASFGGYNMLQVDNFLDSLIEDYRTLYQENISLKNKMKVLVDKVEEYRATEDAMRMTLHSAQKMADAMVKEGEAKKQAAIDQAVSAVEARSQEVRAQMEQEEQAVRTRLEGIQKDLADEQARLEAAR
;
A
#
# COMPACT_ATOMS: atom_id res chain seq x y z
N MET A 1 -29.34 -26.84 39.56
CA MET A 1 -29.90 -26.98 38.21
C MET A 1 -29.91 -28.46 37.86
N LEU A 2 -31.10 -29.03 37.64
CA LEU A 2 -31.25 -30.43 37.29
C LEU A 2 -30.74 -30.65 35.84
N THR A 3 -29.92 -31.67 35.69
CA THR A 3 -29.54 -32.10 34.33
C THR A 3 -30.69 -32.89 33.68
N PRO A 4 -30.78 -32.97 32.33
CA PRO A 4 -31.80 -33.79 31.66
C PRO A 4 -31.76 -35.24 32.12
N GLN A 5 -30.60 -35.83 32.38
CA GLN A 5 -30.44 -37.19 32.87
C GLN A 5 -30.95 -37.37 34.27
N GLU A 6 -30.72 -36.40 35.16
CA GLU A 6 -31.28 -36.44 36.54
C GLU A 6 -32.78 -36.31 36.53
N ALA A 7 -33.37 -35.48 35.67
CA ALA A 7 -34.79 -35.34 35.50
C ALA A 7 -35.45 -36.64 34.94
N GLU A 8 -34.78 -37.26 33.94
CA GLU A 8 -35.26 -38.50 33.31
C GLU A 8 -35.19 -39.73 34.26
N SER A 9 -34.13 -39.78 35.08
CA SER A 9 -33.91 -40.89 36.03
C SER A 9 -34.61 -40.71 37.38
N HIS A 10 -35.32 -39.59 37.58
CA HIS A 10 -35.96 -39.30 38.85
C HIS A 10 -37.15 -40.25 39.10
N VAL A 11 -37.13 -40.95 40.21
CA VAL A 11 -38.18 -41.92 40.63
C VAL A 11 -38.95 -41.38 41.81
N PHE A 12 -40.25 -41.25 41.68
CA PHE A 12 -41.14 -40.86 42.75
C PHE A 12 -41.54 -42.07 43.62
N PRO A 13 -41.46 -41.98 44.96
CA PRO A 13 -41.90 -43.03 45.83
C PRO A 13 -43.43 -43.15 45.83
N LYS A 14 -43.90 -44.37 46.00
CA LYS A 14 -45.34 -44.66 46.03
C LYS A 14 -45.95 -44.18 47.38
N ALA A 15 -47.16 -43.62 47.30
CA ALA A 15 -47.93 -43.26 48.50
C ALA A 15 -48.54 -44.49 49.16
N SER A 16 -48.95 -44.41 50.45
CA SER A 16 -49.43 -45.48 51.26
C SER A 16 -50.74 -46.06 50.79
N PHE A 17 -51.55 -45.34 50.00
CA PHE A 17 -52.89 -45.79 49.46
C PHE A 17 -52.88 -45.89 47.92
N GLY A 18 -51.74 -46.03 47.32
CA GLY A 18 -51.60 -46.09 45.84
C GLY A 18 -51.34 -44.69 45.21
N GLY A 19 -50.68 -44.67 44.09
CA GLY A 19 -50.23 -43.43 43.40
C GLY A 19 -48.87 -42.92 43.91
N TYR A 20 -48.56 -41.66 43.60
CA TYR A 20 -47.32 -41.02 43.98
C TYR A 20 -47.54 -40.03 45.15
N ASN A 21 -46.51 -39.72 45.91
CA ASN A 21 -46.54 -38.69 46.94
C ASN A 21 -46.66 -37.30 46.26
N MET A 22 -47.83 -36.67 46.42
CA MET A 22 -48.17 -35.40 45.77
C MET A 22 -47.19 -34.30 46.13
N LEU A 23 -46.79 -34.17 47.42
CA LEU A 23 -45.86 -33.14 47.85
C LEU A 23 -44.45 -33.26 47.21
N GLN A 24 -43.99 -34.48 47.02
CA GLN A 24 -42.68 -34.71 46.39
C GLN A 24 -42.73 -34.44 44.87
N VAL A 25 -43.84 -34.75 44.21
CA VAL A 25 -44.08 -34.42 42.78
C VAL A 25 -44.10 -32.89 42.63
N ASP A 26 -44.87 -32.19 43.49
CA ASP A 26 -44.98 -30.74 43.44
C ASP A 26 -43.61 -30.05 43.66
N ASN A 27 -42.85 -30.47 44.66
CA ASN A 27 -41.52 -29.93 44.91
C ASN A 27 -40.52 -30.17 43.76
N PHE A 28 -40.60 -31.34 43.11
CA PHE A 28 -39.79 -31.65 41.94
C PHE A 28 -40.19 -30.79 40.74
N LEU A 29 -41.45 -30.59 40.50
CA LEU A 29 -41.98 -29.77 39.43
C LEU A 29 -41.62 -28.29 39.64
N ASP A 30 -41.73 -27.78 40.88
CA ASP A 30 -41.33 -26.41 41.18
C ASP A 30 -39.83 -26.17 40.91
N SER A 31 -38.98 -27.10 41.31
CA SER A 31 -37.55 -27.06 41.03
C SER A 31 -37.25 -27.11 39.52
N LEU A 32 -37.95 -27.99 38.82
CA LEU A 32 -37.83 -28.13 37.35
C LEU A 32 -38.26 -26.84 36.63
N ILE A 33 -39.38 -26.23 37.08
CA ILE A 33 -39.89 -24.99 36.49
C ILE A 33 -38.89 -23.83 36.69
N GLU A 34 -38.27 -23.75 37.88
CA GLU A 34 -37.28 -22.73 38.16
C GLU A 34 -36.00 -22.91 37.30
N ASP A 35 -35.52 -24.14 37.20
CA ASP A 35 -34.40 -24.47 36.32
C ASP A 35 -34.72 -24.19 34.86
N TYR A 36 -35.93 -24.55 34.39
CA TYR A 36 -36.37 -24.25 33.04
C TYR A 36 -36.46 -22.75 32.75
N ARG A 37 -36.95 -21.94 33.70
CA ARG A 37 -36.96 -20.47 33.56
C ARG A 37 -35.57 -19.91 33.43
N THR A 38 -34.64 -20.38 34.24
CA THR A 38 -33.24 -19.96 34.21
C THR A 38 -32.60 -20.27 32.87
N LEU A 39 -32.75 -21.53 32.40
CA LEU A 39 -32.22 -21.94 31.09
C LEU A 39 -32.86 -21.18 29.92
N TYR A 40 -34.13 -20.84 30.00
CA TYR A 40 -34.81 -20.05 28.99
C TYR A 40 -34.28 -18.63 28.93
N GLN A 41 -34.06 -18.00 30.09
CA GLN A 41 -33.46 -16.67 30.15
C GLN A 41 -31.99 -16.64 29.66
N GLU A 42 -31.21 -17.64 30.04
CA GLU A 42 -29.83 -17.80 29.54
C GLU A 42 -29.82 -18.00 28.02
N ASN A 43 -30.76 -18.80 27.49
CA ASN A 43 -30.85 -19.00 26.04
C ASN A 43 -31.15 -17.69 25.29
N ILE A 44 -32.10 -16.88 25.81
CA ILE A 44 -32.40 -15.55 25.25
C ILE A 44 -31.15 -14.66 25.30
N SER A 45 -30.46 -14.63 26.44
CA SER A 45 -29.23 -13.84 26.62
C SER A 45 -28.15 -14.27 25.64
N LEU A 46 -27.93 -15.58 25.49
CA LEU A 46 -26.96 -16.14 24.55
C LEU A 46 -27.30 -15.79 23.10
N LYS A 47 -28.57 -15.90 22.72
CA LYS A 47 -29.03 -15.52 21.37
C LYS A 47 -28.78 -14.03 21.08
N ASN A 48 -29.02 -13.16 22.05
CA ASN A 48 -28.75 -11.73 21.90
C ASN A 48 -27.25 -11.45 21.78
N LYS A 49 -26.41 -12.10 22.59
CA LYS A 49 -24.94 -12.00 22.49
C LYS A 49 -24.44 -12.51 21.12
N MET A 50 -24.98 -13.62 20.63
CA MET A 50 -24.63 -14.13 19.30
C MET A 50 -24.98 -13.13 18.20
N LYS A 51 -26.14 -12.47 18.28
CA LYS A 51 -26.52 -11.46 17.30
C LYS A 51 -25.53 -10.31 17.28
N VAL A 52 -25.17 -9.77 18.44
CA VAL A 52 -24.16 -8.71 18.58
C VAL A 52 -22.81 -9.14 18.02
N LEU A 53 -22.41 -10.39 18.25
CA LEU A 53 -21.14 -10.91 17.71
C LEU A 53 -21.17 -11.01 16.18
N VAL A 54 -22.29 -11.46 15.59
CA VAL A 54 -22.45 -11.51 14.13
C VAL A 54 -22.34 -10.11 13.53
N ASP A 55 -23.08 -9.14 14.11
CA ASP A 55 -23.03 -7.75 13.67
C ASP A 55 -21.60 -7.19 13.72
N LYS A 56 -20.84 -7.50 14.78
CA LYS A 56 -19.43 -7.10 14.92
C LYS A 56 -18.50 -7.77 13.90
N VAL A 57 -18.72 -9.04 13.61
CA VAL A 57 -17.93 -9.74 12.57
C VAL A 57 -18.17 -9.13 11.20
N GLU A 58 -19.43 -8.77 10.88
CA GLU A 58 -19.75 -8.10 9.62
C GLU A 58 -19.10 -6.72 9.52
N GLU A 59 -19.10 -5.92 10.61
CA GLU A 59 -18.42 -4.64 10.68
C GLU A 59 -16.91 -4.78 10.46
N TYR A 60 -16.27 -5.77 11.09
CA TYR A 60 -14.85 -6.04 10.91
C TYR A 60 -14.51 -6.46 9.48
N ARG A 61 -15.33 -7.30 8.86
CA ARG A 61 -15.13 -7.69 7.45
C ARG A 61 -15.22 -6.50 6.51
N ALA A 62 -16.22 -5.63 6.69
CA ALA A 62 -16.36 -4.42 5.89
C ALA A 62 -15.15 -3.49 6.05
N THR A 63 -14.63 -3.36 7.27
CA THR A 63 -13.42 -2.57 7.56
C THR A 63 -12.18 -3.19 6.90
N GLU A 64 -12.03 -4.51 6.98
CA GLU A 64 -10.91 -5.23 6.35
C GLU A 64 -10.92 -5.03 4.82
N ASP A 65 -12.08 -5.16 4.18
CA ASP A 65 -12.22 -4.95 2.74
C ASP A 65 -11.90 -3.51 2.34
N ALA A 66 -12.36 -2.52 3.11
CA ALA A 66 -12.02 -1.12 2.89
C ALA A 66 -10.50 -0.85 3.02
N MET A 67 -9.86 -1.42 4.04
CA MET A 67 -8.40 -1.35 4.21
C MET A 67 -7.65 -1.99 3.04
N ARG A 68 -8.09 -3.16 2.59
CA ARG A 68 -7.48 -3.87 1.46
C ARG A 68 -7.57 -3.05 0.18
N MET A 69 -8.72 -2.44 -0.10
CA MET A 69 -8.90 -1.57 -1.25
C MET A 69 -8.03 -0.32 -1.15
N THR A 70 -7.92 0.28 0.03
CA THR A 70 -7.07 1.46 0.26
C THR A 70 -5.60 1.14 0.05
N LEU A 71 -5.11 0.03 0.60
CA LEU A 71 -3.72 -0.43 0.41
C LEU A 71 -3.42 -0.72 -1.06
N HIS A 72 -4.34 -1.38 -1.77
CA HIS A 72 -4.18 -1.65 -3.19
C HIS A 72 -4.11 -0.35 -4.03
N SER A 73 -4.97 0.62 -3.71
CA SER A 73 -4.95 1.94 -4.36
C SER A 73 -3.66 2.70 -4.07
N ALA A 74 -3.20 2.69 -2.81
CA ALA A 74 -1.95 3.33 -2.42
C ALA A 74 -0.74 2.70 -3.14
N GLN A 75 -0.72 1.38 -3.26
CA GLN A 75 0.34 0.66 -3.97
C GLN A 75 0.36 1.01 -5.46
N LYS A 76 -0.82 1.07 -6.09
CA LYS A 76 -0.96 1.51 -7.49
C LYS A 76 -0.49 2.94 -7.71
N MET A 77 -0.79 3.85 -6.78
CA MET A 77 -0.32 5.23 -6.82
C MET A 77 1.20 5.31 -6.66
N ALA A 78 1.77 4.55 -5.72
CA ALA A 78 3.23 4.50 -5.51
C ALA A 78 3.95 4.00 -6.78
N ASP A 79 3.47 2.92 -7.40
CA ASP A 79 4.03 2.39 -8.65
C ASP A 79 3.94 3.41 -9.80
N ALA A 80 2.83 4.13 -9.89
CA ALA A 80 2.68 5.19 -10.89
C ALA A 80 3.65 6.36 -10.65
N MET A 81 3.83 6.77 -9.40
CA MET A 81 4.78 7.83 -9.03
C MET A 81 6.23 7.45 -9.33
N VAL A 82 6.61 6.20 -9.05
CA VAL A 82 7.95 5.68 -9.39
C VAL A 82 8.18 5.72 -10.89
N LYS A 83 7.24 5.22 -11.70
CA LYS A 83 7.33 5.25 -13.16
C LYS A 83 7.41 6.66 -13.72
N GLU A 84 6.59 7.57 -13.19
CA GLU A 84 6.64 8.99 -13.59
C GLU A 84 7.98 9.64 -13.20
N GLY A 85 8.50 9.34 -12.02
CA GLY A 85 9.81 9.79 -11.56
C GLY A 85 10.94 9.30 -12.46
N GLU A 86 10.94 8.04 -12.84
CA GLU A 86 11.90 7.45 -13.77
C GLU A 86 11.83 8.10 -15.15
N ALA A 87 10.62 8.32 -15.68
CA ALA A 87 10.43 8.99 -16.96
C ALA A 87 10.94 10.44 -16.94
N LYS A 88 10.63 11.19 -15.88
CA LYS A 88 11.13 12.56 -15.71
C LYS A 88 12.65 12.60 -15.56
N LYS A 89 13.24 11.67 -14.82
CA LYS A 89 14.69 11.53 -14.69
C LYS A 89 15.33 11.29 -16.06
N GLN A 90 14.82 10.34 -16.84
CA GLN A 90 15.35 10.03 -18.17
C GLN A 90 15.23 11.23 -19.11
N ALA A 91 14.10 11.89 -19.15
CA ALA A 91 13.91 13.09 -19.95
C ALA A 91 14.89 14.23 -19.58
N ALA A 92 15.14 14.42 -18.28
CA ALA A 92 16.12 15.41 -17.82
C ALA A 92 17.56 15.06 -18.24
N ILE A 93 17.93 13.78 -18.17
CA ILE A 93 19.23 13.29 -18.64
C ILE A 93 19.38 13.52 -20.15
N ASP A 94 18.39 13.13 -20.94
CA ASP A 94 18.40 13.28 -22.39
C ASP A 94 18.50 14.76 -22.80
N GLN A 95 17.79 15.63 -22.12
CA GLN A 95 17.86 17.07 -22.31
C GLN A 95 19.25 17.64 -21.97
N ALA A 96 19.83 17.20 -20.85
CA ALA A 96 21.17 17.64 -20.44
C ALA A 96 22.24 17.15 -21.42
N VAL A 97 22.18 15.91 -21.88
CA VAL A 97 23.09 15.34 -22.89
C VAL A 97 22.99 16.14 -24.21
N SER A 98 21.78 16.38 -24.68
CA SER A 98 21.54 17.17 -25.91
C SER A 98 22.10 18.60 -25.80
N ALA A 99 21.91 19.24 -24.65
CA ALA A 99 22.48 20.58 -24.41
C ALA A 99 24.03 20.61 -24.39
N VAL A 100 24.65 19.58 -23.79
CA VAL A 100 26.11 19.43 -23.79
C VAL A 100 26.66 19.18 -25.20
N GLU A 101 25.98 18.32 -25.98
CA GLU A 101 26.36 18.04 -27.37
C GLU A 101 26.28 19.31 -28.23
N ALA A 102 25.18 20.05 -28.14
CA ALA A 102 25.01 21.30 -28.85
C ALA A 102 26.12 22.33 -28.48
N ARG A 103 26.44 22.46 -27.19
CA ARG A 103 27.50 23.34 -26.73
C ARG A 103 28.89 22.91 -27.21
N SER A 104 29.15 21.61 -27.22
CA SER A 104 30.40 21.04 -27.74
C SER A 104 30.59 21.34 -29.22
N GLN A 105 29.54 21.22 -30.03
CA GLN A 105 29.57 21.54 -31.46
C GLN A 105 29.82 23.04 -31.69
N GLU A 106 29.17 23.90 -30.92
CA GLU A 106 29.37 25.35 -30.99
C GLU A 106 30.85 25.74 -30.68
N VAL A 107 31.41 25.18 -29.59
CA VAL A 107 32.78 25.40 -29.19
C VAL A 107 33.77 24.91 -30.28
N ARG A 108 33.54 23.75 -30.87
CA ARG A 108 34.39 23.25 -31.96
C ARG A 108 34.36 24.17 -33.18
N ALA A 109 33.15 24.63 -33.56
CA ALA A 109 33.02 25.55 -34.69
C ALA A 109 33.75 26.89 -34.42
N GLN A 110 33.67 27.40 -33.19
CA GLN A 110 34.44 28.61 -32.80
C GLN A 110 35.94 28.37 -32.87
N MET A 111 36.43 27.25 -32.37
CA MET A 111 37.86 26.90 -32.44
C MET A 111 38.36 26.78 -33.87
N GLU A 112 37.59 26.15 -34.75
CA GLU A 112 37.95 26.06 -36.20
C GLU A 112 38.03 27.45 -36.85
N GLN A 113 37.11 28.35 -36.53
CA GLN A 113 37.13 29.71 -37.04
C GLN A 113 38.35 30.49 -36.55
N GLU A 114 38.69 30.38 -35.24
CA GLU A 114 39.86 31.01 -34.69
C GLU A 114 41.17 30.45 -35.29
N GLU A 115 41.22 29.12 -35.49
CA GLU A 115 42.39 28.48 -36.12
C GLU A 115 42.59 28.99 -37.54
N GLN A 116 41.50 29.08 -38.32
CA GLN A 116 41.60 29.64 -39.67
C GLN A 116 42.02 31.12 -39.72
N ALA A 117 41.49 31.92 -38.77
CA ALA A 117 41.85 33.32 -38.65
C ALA A 117 43.34 33.48 -38.32
N VAL A 118 43.85 32.66 -37.38
CA VAL A 118 45.30 32.64 -37.02
C VAL A 118 46.17 32.22 -38.23
N ARG A 119 45.74 31.16 -38.96
CA ARG A 119 46.44 30.67 -40.15
C ARG A 119 46.53 31.76 -41.22
N THR A 120 45.42 32.42 -41.56
CA THR A 120 45.38 33.51 -42.51
C THR A 120 46.28 34.68 -42.11
N ARG A 121 46.30 35.02 -40.82
CA ARG A 121 47.17 36.08 -40.26
C ARG A 121 48.65 35.70 -40.39
N LEU A 122 49.01 34.47 -40.14
CA LEU A 122 50.37 33.95 -40.23
C LEU A 122 50.86 33.96 -41.69
N GLU A 123 50.00 33.53 -42.63
CA GLU A 123 50.34 33.65 -44.06
C GLU A 123 50.57 35.10 -44.54
N GLY A 124 49.73 36.03 -44.03
CA GLY A 124 49.93 37.46 -44.25
C GLY A 124 51.29 37.98 -43.74
N ILE A 125 51.64 37.63 -42.51
CA ILE A 125 52.95 38.01 -41.93
C ILE A 125 54.10 37.38 -42.68
N GLN A 126 54.04 36.13 -43.11
CA GLN A 126 55.06 35.47 -43.93
C GLN A 126 55.22 36.15 -45.26
N LYS A 127 54.17 36.59 -45.94
CA LYS A 127 54.22 37.33 -47.17
C LYS A 127 54.88 38.70 -47.00
N ASP A 128 54.49 39.48 -45.97
CA ASP A 128 55.06 40.77 -45.66
C ASP A 128 56.55 40.65 -45.37
N LEU A 129 56.97 39.61 -44.66
CA LEU A 129 58.41 39.35 -44.36
C LEU A 129 59.18 38.98 -45.63
N ALA A 130 58.59 38.17 -46.55
CA ALA A 130 59.24 37.88 -47.82
C ALA A 130 59.36 39.11 -48.71
N ASP A 131 58.36 39.98 -48.75
CA ASP A 131 58.39 41.25 -49.49
C ASP A 131 59.45 42.21 -48.93
N GLU A 132 59.65 42.30 -47.63
CA GLU A 132 60.65 43.12 -47.00
C GLU A 132 62.04 42.55 -47.24
N GLN A 133 62.26 41.26 -47.20
CA GLN A 133 63.48 40.59 -47.56
C GLN A 133 63.89 40.90 -49.03
N ALA A 134 62.96 40.81 -49.96
CA ALA A 134 63.17 41.11 -51.37
C ALA A 134 63.56 42.60 -51.57
N ARG A 135 62.97 43.53 -50.79
CA ARG A 135 63.33 44.95 -50.83
C ARG A 135 64.74 45.20 -50.30
N LEU A 136 65.16 44.52 -49.25
CA LEU A 136 66.51 44.63 -48.68
C LEU A 136 67.54 44.04 -49.65
N GLU A 137 67.24 42.96 -50.33
CA GLU A 137 68.11 42.37 -51.37
C GLU A 137 68.27 43.30 -52.59
N ALA A 138 67.17 43.94 -53.02
CA ALA A 138 67.18 44.88 -54.17
C ALA A 138 67.89 46.18 -53.84
N ALA A 139 68.05 46.55 -52.56
CA ALA A 139 68.77 47.75 -52.13
C ALA A 139 70.30 47.56 -51.90
N ARG A 140 70.78 46.32 -52.09
CA ARG A 140 72.21 45.94 -52.00
C ARG A 140 72.83 45.98 -53.41
#